data_8e4e23ff485a395b2f866ac2b532be3e
#
_entry.id   8e4e23ff485a395b2f866ac2b532be3e
#
_cell.length_a   1.000
_cell.length_b   1.000
_cell.length_c   1.000
_cell.angle_alpha   90.00
_cell.angle_beta   90.00
_cell.angle_gamma   90.00
#
_symmetry.space_group_name_H-M   'P 1'
#
loop_
_entity.id
_entity.type
_entity.pdbx_description
1 polymer ?
#
loop_
_entity_poly.entity_id
_entity_poly.type
_entity_poly.pdbx_seq_one_letter_code
_entity_poly.pdbx_strand_id
1 'polypeptide(L)'
;MSQKINEVLRNECQATLETLSKINTPETAELQSKLAWCLGSYDYDKNPTGLYEYGVVALETLKTLKATNPRKITKKVIDGLEVGLRSFEASRN
;
A
#
# COMPACT_ATOMS: atom_id res chain seq x y z
N MET A 1 -0.61 -12.06 17.04
CA MET A 1 0.73 -11.68 16.52
C MET A 1 0.68 -11.31 15.07
N SER A 2 0.34 -12.26 14.22
CA SER A 2 0.22 -11.99 12.78
C SER A 2 -0.85 -10.94 12.45
N GLN A 3 -1.90 -10.85 13.25
CA GLN A 3 -2.96 -9.87 13.04
C GLN A 3 -2.43 -8.44 13.17
N LYS A 4 -1.51 -8.20 14.10
CA LYS A 4 -0.92 -6.87 14.26
C LYS A 4 -0.11 -6.48 13.02
N ILE A 5 0.63 -7.43 12.46
CA ILE A 5 1.42 -7.21 11.24
C ILE A 5 0.47 -6.92 10.08
N ASN A 6 -0.63 -7.66 9.99
CA ASN A 6 -1.64 -7.44 8.95
C ASN A 6 -2.26 -6.06 9.06
N GLU A 7 -2.55 -5.60 10.29
CA GLU A 7 -3.13 -4.27 10.51
C GLU A 7 -2.15 -3.17 10.12
N VAL A 8 -0.86 -3.35 10.39
CA VAL A 8 0.16 -2.38 9.95
C VAL A 8 0.16 -2.30 8.43
N LEU A 9 0.18 -3.44 7.75
CA LEU A 9 0.16 -3.47 6.29
C LEU A 9 -1.11 -2.80 5.75
N ARG A 10 -2.26 -3.10 6.36
CA ARG A 10 -3.53 -2.49 5.97
C ARG A 10 -3.46 -0.97 6.09
N ASN A 11 -2.93 -0.46 7.20
CA ASN A 11 -2.86 0.98 7.44
C ASN A 11 -1.89 1.65 6.47
N GLU A 12 -0.79 1.01 6.14
CA GLU A 12 0.15 1.57 5.16
C GLU A 12 -0.44 1.57 3.75
N CYS A 13 -1.23 0.56 3.40
CA CYS A 13 -1.93 0.54 2.12
C CYS A 13 -2.98 1.66 2.07
N GLN A 14 -3.66 1.94 3.19
CA GLN A 14 -4.62 3.03 3.26
C GLN A 14 -3.92 4.38 3.03
N ALA A 15 -2.78 4.60 3.69
CA ALA A 15 -2.01 5.83 3.52
C ALA A 15 -1.54 5.97 2.06
N THR A 16 -1.13 4.85 1.46
CA THR A 16 -0.71 4.82 0.06
C THR A 16 -1.86 5.22 -0.87
N LEU A 17 -3.04 4.66 -0.63
CA LEU A 17 -4.23 4.99 -1.43
C LEU A 17 -4.54 6.48 -1.33
N GLU A 18 -4.48 7.04 -0.13
CA GLU A 18 -4.73 8.47 0.06
C GLU A 18 -3.71 9.32 -0.70
N THR A 19 -2.44 8.92 -0.67
CA THR A 19 -1.39 9.61 -1.41
C THR A 19 -1.64 9.58 -2.91
N LEU A 20 -1.98 8.40 -3.44
CA LEU A 20 -2.26 8.24 -4.86
C LEU A 20 -3.48 9.05 -5.29
N SER A 21 -4.50 9.14 -4.41
CA SER A 21 -5.70 9.93 -4.68
C SER A 21 -5.38 11.42 -4.85
N LYS A 22 -4.40 11.93 -4.11
CA LYS A 22 -4.00 13.33 -4.20
C LYS A 22 -3.32 13.64 -5.53
N ILE A 23 -2.57 12.67 -6.07
CA ILE A 23 -1.91 12.82 -7.37
C ILE A 23 -2.93 12.67 -8.48
N ASN A 24 -3.80 11.66 -8.36
CA ASN A 24 -4.93 11.40 -9.24
C ASN A 24 -4.58 11.42 -10.72
N THR A 25 -3.60 10.61 -11.12
CA THR A 25 -3.25 10.44 -12.52
C THR A 25 -3.98 9.23 -13.11
N PRO A 26 -4.24 9.23 -14.43
CA PRO A 26 -4.85 8.06 -15.07
C PRO A 26 -4.05 6.77 -14.85
N GLU A 27 -2.72 6.91 -14.76
CA GLU A 27 -1.82 5.76 -14.57
C GLU A 27 -2.05 5.07 -13.24
N THR A 28 -2.48 5.82 -12.21
CA THR A 28 -2.69 5.27 -10.88
C THR A 28 -4.15 4.92 -10.61
N ALA A 29 -5.07 5.27 -11.50
CA ALA A 29 -6.49 5.07 -11.25
C ALA A 29 -6.85 3.59 -11.03
N GLU A 30 -6.29 2.71 -11.84
CA GLU A 30 -6.55 1.28 -11.70
C GLU A 30 -5.98 0.75 -10.39
N LEU A 31 -4.76 1.18 -10.05
CA LEU A 31 -4.14 0.76 -8.79
C LEU A 31 -4.94 1.27 -7.59
N GLN A 32 -5.44 2.50 -7.65
CA GLN A 32 -6.29 3.04 -6.59
C GLN A 32 -7.54 2.16 -6.40
N SER A 33 -8.18 1.77 -7.49
CA SER A 33 -9.36 0.91 -7.43
C SER A 33 -9.04 -0.45 -6.81
N LYS A 34 -7.91 -1.03 -7.22
CA LYS A 34 -7.48 -2.32 -6.68
C LYS A 34 -7.16 -2.26 -5.20
N LEU A 35 -6.44 -1.21 -4.78
CA LEU A 35 -6.12 -1.03 -3.36
C LEU A 35 -7.40 -0.82 -2.53
N ALA A 36 -8.32 0.00 -3.03
CA ALA A 36 -9.57 0.25 -2.33
C ALA A 36 -10.36 -1.05 -2.15
N TRP A 37 -10.42 -1.85 -3.19
CA TRP A 37 -11.10 -3.14 -3.14
C TRP A 37 -10.43 -4.08 -2.13
N CYS A 38 -9.10 -4.13 -2.15
CA CYS A 38 -8.35 -4.99 -1.23
C CYS A 38 -8.53 -4.55 0.22
N LEU A 39 -8.58 -3.24 0.47
CA LEU A 39 -8.81 -2.72 1.82
C LEU A 39 -10.20 -3.13 2.33
N GLY A 40 -11.23 -2.98 1.50
CA GLY A 40 -12.57 -3.40 1.87
C GLY A 40 -12.67 -4.89 2.09
N SER A 41 -12.05 -5.67 1.23
CA SER A 41 -12.04 -7.12 1.35
C SER A 41 -11.33 -7.57 2.63
N TYR A 42 -10.19 -6.94 2.93
CA TYR A 42 -9.47 -7.25 4.17
C TYR A 42 -10.32 -6.92 5.41
N ASP A 43 -10.97 -5.75 5.40
CA ASP A 43 -11.79 -5.34 6.53
C ASP A 43 -12.95 -6.33 6.77
N TYR A 44 -13.39 -6.97 5.68
CA TYR A 44 -14.47 -7.95 5.76
C TYR A 44 -13.99 -9.32 6.28
N ASP A 45 -12.95 -9.89 5.69
CA ASP A 45 -12.53 -11.28 5.99
C ASP A 45 -11.16 -11.41 6.62
N LYS A 46 -10.45 -10.29 6.80
CA LYS A 46 -9.11 -10.26 7.41
C LYS A 46 -8.05 -11.05 6.62
N ASN A 47 -8.27 -11.24 5.32
CA ASN A 47 -7.32 -11.91 4.46
C ASN A 47 -6.38 -10.86 3.84
N PRO A 48 -5.09 -10.84 4.21
CA PRO A 48 -4.16 -9.78 3.77
C PRO A 48 -3.50 -10.06 2.41
N THR A 49 -3.81 -11.17 1.77
CA THR A 49 -3.12 -11.57 0.53
C THR A 49 -3.18 -10.49 -0.55
N GLY A 50 -4.38 -9.93 -0.79
CA GLY A 50 -4.53 -8.87 -1.79
C GLY A 50 -3.77 -7.61 -1.40
N LEU A 51 -3.77 -7.26 -0.12
CA LEU A 51 -3.02 -6.10 0.37
C LEU A 51 -1.53 -6.26 0.08
N TYR A 52 -1.00 -7.46 0.29
CA TYR A 52 0.40 -7.72 0.01
C TYR A 52 0.69 -7.60 -1.49
N GLU A 53 -0.10 -8.28 -2.32
CA GLU A 53 0.12 -8.29 -3.76
C GLU A 53 0.10 -6.89 -4.36
N TYR A 54 -0.95 -6.13 -4.06
CA TYR A 54 -1.07 -4.77 -4.60
C TYR A 54 -0.21 -3.76 -3.84
N GLY A 55 0.16 -4.08 -2.61
CA GLY A 55 1.11 -3.28 -1.85
C GLY A 55 2.48 -3.27 -2.51
N VAL A 56 2.94 -4.42 -3.00
CA VAL A 56 4.21 -4.49 -3.73
C VAL A 56 4.16 -3.63 -4.99
N VAL A 57 3.07 -3.73 -5.76
CA VAL A 57 2.89 -2.91 -6.95
C VAL A 57 2.85 -1.42 -6.58
N ALA A 58 2.13 -1.10 -5.50
CA ALA A 58 2.01 0.28 -5.04
C ALA A 58 3.35 0.86 -4.62
N LEU A 59 4.19 0.06 -3.95
CA LEU A 59 5.51 0.51 -3.53
C LEU A 59 6.36 0.91 -4.73
N GLU A 60 6.38 0.06 -5.77
CA GLU A 60 7.12 0.37 -6.99
C GLU A 60 6.57 1.62 -7.67
N THR A 61 5.24 1.76 -7.70
CA THR A 61 4.59 2.93 -8.26
C THR A 61 4.98 4.20 -7.50
N LEU A 62 4.98 4.15 -6.17
CA LEU A 62 5.37 5.30 -5.34
C LEU A 62 6.81 5.71 -5.62
N LYS A 63 7.73 4.75 -5.74
CA LYS A 63 9.13 5.05 -6.03
C LYS A 63 9.28 5.74 -7.38
N THR A 64 8.54 5.27 -8.38
CA THR A 64 8.55 5.86 -9.71
C THR A 64 7.98 7.27 -9.68
N LEU A 65 6.84 7.44 -9.02
CA LEU A 65 6.17 8.74 -8.95
C LEU A 65 6.96 9.76 -8.14
N LYS A 66 7.75 9.31 -7.18
CA LYS A 66 8.55 10.25 -6.37
C LYS A 66 9.55 11.01 -7.23
N ALA A 67 10.05 10.39 -8.30
CA ALA A 67 10.98 11.07 -9.20
C ALA A 67 10.35 12.28 -9.88
N THR A 68 9.04 12.21 -10.17
CA THR A 68 8.33 13.31 -10.85
C THR A 68 7.47 14.15 -9.91
N ASN A 69 7.12 13.61 -8.75
CA ASN A 69 6.25 14.29 -7.78
C ASN A 69 6.86 14.25 -6.38
N PRO A 70 8.08 14.79 -6.20
CA PRO A 70 8.79 14.63 -4.91
C PRO A 70 8.10 15.29 -3.73
N ARG A 71 7.25 16.28 -3.98
CA ARG A 71 6.54 16.96 -2.89
C ARG A 71 5.28 16.22 -2.47
N LYS A 72 4.64 15.50 -3.40
CA LYS A 72 3.39 14.79 -3.12
C LYS A 72 3.63 13.39 -2.59
N ILE A 73 4.76 12.79 -2.96
CA ILE A 73 5.14 11.46 -2.50
C ILE A 73 6.20 11.63 -1.40
N THR A 74 5.81 11.40 -0.15
CA THR A 74 6.75 11.56 0.96
C THR A 74 7.56 10.29 1.18
N LYS A 75 8.78 10.47 1.70
CA LYS A 75 9.61 9.34 2.06
C LYS A 75 8.91 8.50 3.13
N LYS A 76 8.15 9.14 4.00
CA LYS A 76 7.45 8.45 5.09
C LYS A 76 6.47 7.40 4.56
N VAL A 77 5.70 7.72 3.52
CA VAL A 77 4.72 6.77 2.98
C VAL A 77 5.43 5.60 2.30
N ILE A 78 6.53 5.87 1.60
CA ILE A 78 7.32 4.82 0.95
C ILE A 78 7.93 3.90 2.01
N ASP A 79 8.61 4.47 3.00
CA ASP A 79 9.27 3.70 4.06
C ASP A 79 8.25 2.89 4.87
N GLY A 80 7.11 3.49 5.20
CA GLY A 80 6.07 2.81 5.95
C GLY A 80 5.53 1.60 5.20
N LEU A 81 5.23 1.76 3.92
CA LEU A 81 4.73 0.65 3.11
C LEU A 81 5.79 -0.44 2.98
N GLU A 82 7.04 -0.05 2.75
CA GLU A 82 8.13 -1.02 2.63
C GLU A 82 8.30 -1.84 3.91
N VAL A 83 8.29 -1.19 5.07
CA VAL A 83 8.40 -1.87 6.36
C VAL A 83 7.21 -2.81 6.56
N GLY A 84 6.01 -2.36 6.26
CA GLY A 84 4.81 -3.19 6.37
C GLY A 84 4.89 -4.44 5.51
N LEU A 85 5.34 -4.29 4.27
CA LEU A 85 5.49 -5.42 3.35
C LEU A 85 6.56 -6.40 3.82
N ARG A 86 7.70 -5.90 4.29
CA ARG A 86 8.79 -6.75 4.79
C ARG A 86 8.37 -7.52 6.04
N SER A 87 7.66 -6.84 6.95
CA SER A 87 7.17 -7.50 8.16
C SER A 87 6.20 -8.62 7.82
N PHE A 88 5.33 -8.38 6.84
CA PHE A 88 4.40 -9.38 6.37
C PHE A 88 5.13 -10.59 5.78
N GLU A 89 6.12 -10.34 4.92
CA GLU A 89 6.91 -11.41 4.31
C GLU A 89 7.63 -12.25 5.38
N ALA A 90 8.21 -11.58 6.37
CA ALA A 90 8.91 -12.28 7.45
C ALA A 90 7.96 -13.15 8.26
N SER A 91 6.73 -12.69 8.47
CA SER A 91 5.76 -13.44 9.28
C SER A 91 5.20 -14.67 8.55
N ARG A 92 5.33 -14.72 7.22
CA ARG A 92 4.84 -15.86 6.43
C ARG A 92 5.76 -17.08 6.51
N ASN A 93 7.00 -16.87 6.90
CA ASN A 93 8.00 -17.96 7.02
C ASN A 93 8.03 -18.55 8.43
#